data_1e6680f1ad02454b7b4b6684791f4760
#
_entry.id   1e6680f1ad02454b7b4b6684791f4760
#
_cell.length_a   1.000
_cell.length_b   1.000
_cell.length_c   1.000
_cell.angle_alpha   90.00
_cell.angle_beta   90.00
_cell.angle_gamma   90.00
#
_symmetry.space_group_name_H-M   'P 1'
#
loop_
_entity.id
_entity.type
_entity.pdbx_description
1 polymer ?
#
loop_
_entity_poly.entity_id
_entity_poly.type
_entity_poly.pdbx_seq_one_letter_code
_entity_poly.pdbx_strand_id
1 'polypeptide(L)'
;MKKASFGISVAVYALLTILVIAVLALTLPPLVHVTAPPPPLAKVPTPTATAIPPTPTPLPTIAAFVPGSGAPAAAAPAEATARPPAALLPVGRTTGWNLVFQDEFAGAALDRGKWTTCYPWFEPAKGCTSVGNDELQWYLPRQVQVANGQLDLSVQPQRYKGTDGQTYDYVSGMVASGAGPATGPGFAFQYGYAEARLKIPAGSGVCPAFWLNPANGSWPPEVDIAERVGNPDSNKIEMIVHYLLPQGGHDFNSTHFTGPDFSADWHVFGIEWTPNSLVWYIDGVERKRFTPVDRIPHTPMVILFTLAIRGDPGPDETVTFPATLAVDYVRVWQH
;
A
#
# COMPACT_ATOMS: atom_id res chain seq x y z
N MET A 1 -30.09 -62.68 -5.98
CA MET A 1 -28.82 -63.01 -6.72
C MET A 1 -28.52 -61.85 -7.68
N LYS A 2 -27.28 -61.41 -7.81
CA LYS A 2 -26.66 -60.33 -8.62
C LYS A 2 -26.67 -58.93 -8.01
N LYS A 3 -25.72 -58.65 -7.13
CA LYS A 3 -25.03 -57.34 -6.93
C LYS A 3 -23.60 -57.64 -6.49
N ALA A 4 -22.70 -57.84 -7.42
CA ALA A 4 -21.27 -57.84 -7.20
C ALA A 4 -20.56 -57.79 -8.55
N SER A 5 -20.41 -56.61 -9.16
CA SER A 5 -19.53 -56.46 -10.34
C SER A 5 -19.25 -54.98 -10.70
N PHE A 6 -19.15 -54.00 -9.74
CA PHE A 6 -18.81 -52.64 -10.11
C PHE A 6 -17.63 -52.04 -9.34
N GLY A 7 -17.03 -52.76 -8.39
CA GLY A 7 -15.94 -52.25 -7.54
C GLY A 7 -14.53 -52.51 -8.05
N ILE A 8 -14.33 -53.42 -8.99
CA ILE A 8 -12.96 -53.86 -9.39
C ILE A 8 -12.35 -53.01 -10.51
N SER A 9 -13.21 -52.39 -11.34
CA SER A 9 -12.72 -51.66 -12.52
C SER A 9 -12.04 -50.30 -12.18
N VAL A 10 -12.52 -49.59 -11.16
CA VAL A 10 -11.97 -48.25 -10.80
C VAL A 10 -10.61 -48.39 -10.10
N ALA A 11 -10.42 -49.40 -9.26
CA ALA A 11 -9.16 -49.62 -8.56
C ALA A 11 -8.02 -50.02 -9.50
N VAL A 12 -8.32 -50.77 -10.58
CA VAL A 12 -7.33 -51.18 -11.58
C VAL A 12 -6.88 -50.00 -12.44
N TYR A 13 -7.76 -49.08 -12.79
CA TYR A 13 -7.40 -47.85 -13.53
C TYR A 13 -6.51 -46.91 -12.69
N ALA A 14 -6.82 -46.72 -11.40
CA ALA A 14 -6.02 -45.90 -10.52
C ALA A 14 -4.60 -46.43 -10.31
N LEU A 15 -4.42 -47.74 -10.18
CA LEU A 15 -3.11 -48.40 -10.08
C LEU A 15 -2.29 -48.31 -11.37
N LEU A 16 -2.93 -48.45 -12.54
CA LEU A 16 -2.25 -48.33 -13.83
C LEU A 16 -1.80 -46.88 -14.09
N THR A 17 -2.58 -45.86 -13.69
CA THR A 17 -2.19 -44.46 -13.84
C THR A 17 -1.00 -44.09 -12.97
N ILE A 18 -0.96 -44.55 -11.72
CA ILE A 18 0.18 -44.32 -10.81
C ILE A 18 1.45 -45.04 -11.32
N LEU A 19 1.34 -46.23 -11.89
CA LEU A 19 2.47 -46.97 -12.45
C LEU A 19 3.06 -46.29 -13.69
N VAL A 20 2.23 -45.72 -14.55
CA VAL A 20 2.67 -44.98 -15.76
C VAL A 20 3.40 -43.70 -15.38
N ILE A 21 2.92 -42.95 -14.37
CA ILE A 21 3.57 -41.73 -13.87
C ILE A 21 4.93 -42.07 -13.22
N ALA A 22 5.01 -43.16 -12.46
CA ALA A 22 6.27 -43.58 -11.83
C ALA A 22 7.32 -44.05 -12.85
N VAL A 23 6.92 -44.71 -13.93
CA VAL A 23 7.83 -45.14 -15.00
C VAL A 23 8.33 -43.98 -15.84
N LEU A 24 7.49 -42.97 -16.11
CA LEU A 24 7.91 -41.76 -16.81
C LEU A 24 8.90 -40.91 -15.98
N ALA A 25 8.75 -40.86 -14.64
CA ALA A 25 9.68 -40.15 -13.76
C ALA A 25 11.09 -40.81 -13.68
N LEU A 26 11.19 -42.09 -13.96
CA LEU A 26 12.46 -42.85 -13.93
C LEU A 26 13.24 -42.83 -15.26
N THR A 27 12.63 -42.38 -16.35
CA THR A 27 13.24 -42.41 -17.70
C THR A 27 13.72 -41.09 -18.22
N LEU A 28 13.47 -39.97 -17.51
CA LEU A 28 13.98 -38.67 -17.90
C LEU A 28 15.35 -38.38 -17.29
N PRO A 29 16.38 -38.05 -18.10
CA PRO A 29 17.66 -37.63 -17.54
C PRO A 29 17.48 -36.31 -16.74
N PRO A 30 18.31 -36.11 -15.68
CA PRO A 30 18.25 -34.88 -14.91
C PRO A 30 18.54 -33.67 -15.84
N LEU A 31 17.67 -32.66 -15.84
CA LEU A 31 17.89 -31.37 -16.49
C LEU A 31 19.10 -30.71 -15.82
N VAL A 32 20.24 -30.76 -16.49
CA VAL A 32 21.42 -29.99 -16.08
C VAL A 32 21.14 -28.53 -16.43
N HIS A 33 20.82 -27.72 -15.41
CA HIS A 33 20.78 -26.28 -15.55
C HIS A 33 22.23 -25.80 -15.74
N VAL A 34 22.60 -25.50 -16.98
CA VAL A 34 23.85 -24.79 -17.30
C VAL A 34 23.54 -23.30 -17.04
N THR A 35 23.91 -22.82 -15.86
CA THR A 35 23.89 -21.38 -15.57
C THR A 35 25.01 -20.71 -16.37
N ALA A 36 24.66 -19.81 -17.27
CA ALA A 36 25.64 -18.94 -17.92
C ALA A 36 26.34 -18.08 -16.84
N PRO A 37 27.67 -17.84 -16.97
CA PRO A 37 28.36 -16.94 -16.04
C PRO A 37 27.78 -15.53 -16.13
N PRO A 38 27.66 -14.80 -15.00
CA PRO A 38 27.19 -13.43 -15.02
C PRO A 38 28.10 -12.53 -15.86
N PRO A 39 27.54 -11.51 -16.52
CA PRO A 39 28.33 -10.56 -17.27
C PRO A 39 29.29 -9.78 -16.34
N PRO A 40 30.45 -9.36 -16.81
CA PRO A 40 31.42 -8.62 -16.00
C PRO A 40 30.82 -7.28 -15.56
N LEU A 41 30.98 -6.99 -14.25
CA LEU A 41 30.54 -5.74 -13.64
C LEU A 41 31.14 -4.54 -14.37
N ALA A 42 30.27 -3.63 -14.82
CA ALA A 42 30.68 -2.37 -15.40
C ALA A 42 31.47 -1.56 -14.35
N LYS A 43 32.62 -1.02 -14.74
CA LYS A 43 33.45 -0.19 -13.86
C LYS A 43 32.66 1.07 -13.49
N VAL A 44 32.41 1.24 -12.18
CA VAL A 44 31.86 2.46 -11.60
C VAL A 44 32.82 3.62 -11.91
N PRO A 45 32.38 4.73 -12.51
CA PRO A 45 33.24 5.88 -12.70
C PRO A 45 33.58 6.52 -11.34
N THR A 46 34.84 6.86 -11.15
CA THR A 46 35.35 7.57 -9.98
C THR A 46 34.64 8.94 -9.88
N PRO A 47 34.09 9.32 -8.71
CA PRO A 47 33.44 10.61 -8.57
C PRO A 47 34.44 11.74 -8.76
N THR A 48 34.16 12.64 -9.69
CA THR A 48 34.89 13.90 -9.87
C THR A 48 34.58 14.81 -8.69
N ALA A 49 35.62 15.35 -8.05
CA ALA A 49 35.49 16.26 -6.92
C ALA A 49 34.61 17.46 -7.28
N THR A 50 33.48 17.58 -6.60
CA THR A 50 32.57 18.73 -6.73
C THR A 50 33.18 19.93 -6.02
N ALA A 51 33.27 21.07 -6.71
CA ALA A 51 33.77 22.33 -6.15
C ALA A 51 32.93 22.78 -4.95
N ILE A 52 33.63 23.26 -3.89
CA ILE A 52 33.03 23.81 -2.69
C ILE A 52 32.24 25.08 -3.06
N PRO A 53 30.97 25.22 -2.63
CA PRO A 53 30.20 26.43 -2.87
C PRO A 53 30.79 27.63 -2.10
N PRO A 54 30.71 28.88 -2.61
CA PRO A 54 31.24 30.06 -1.96
C PRO A 54 30.52 30.38 -0.66
N THR A 55 31.26 30.85 0.31
CA THR A 55 30.82 31.32 1.62
C THR A 55 29.71 32.37 1.48
N PRO A 56 28.61 32.30 2.23
CA PRO A 56 27.56 33.32 2.15
C PRO A 56 28.03 34.66 2.68
N THR A 57 27.74 35.72 1.96
CA THR A 57 27.99 37.12 2.33
C THR A 57 27.12 37.52 3.55
N PRO A 58 27.66 38.22 4.55
CA PRO A 58 26.89 38.61 5.72
C PRO A 58 25.80 39.63 5.34
N LEU A 59 24.60 39.43 5.90
CA LEU A 59 23.47 40.35 5.80
C LEU A 59 23.77 41.68 6.49
N PRO A 60 23.27 42.83 6.00
CA PRO A 60 23.46 44.13 6.62
C PRO A 60 22.72 44.19 7.98
N THR A 61 23.43 44.71 8.96
CA THR A 61 22.93 44.96 10.33
C THR A 61 21.83 46.03 10.27
N ILE A 62 20.60 45.70 10.73
CA ILE A 62 19.51 46.62 10.87
C ILE A 62 19.77 47.48 12.12
N ALA A 63 19.82 48.80 11.95
CA ALA A 63 19.97 49.80 13.05
C ALA A 63 18.78 49.73 14.03
N ALA A 64 19.08 49.81 15.33
CA ALA A 64 18.10 49.79 16.40
C ALA A 64 17.12 50.96 16.28
N PHE A 65 15.82 50.67 16.31
CA PHE A 65 14.76 51.65 16.37
C PHE A 65 14.57 52.15 17.82
N VAL A 66 14.65 53.45 18.04
CA VAL A 66 14.40 54.10 19.34
C VAL A 66 12.89 54.43 19.40
N PRO A 67 12.13 53.99 20.44
CA PRO A 67 10.70 54.36 20.53
C PRO A 67 10.55 55.80 20.99
N GLY A 68 9.92 56.61 20.14
CA GLY A 68 9.40 57.93 20.50
C GLY A 68 8.02 57.79 21.17
N SER A 69 7.84 58.60 22.19
CA SER A 69 6.65 58.68 23.05
C SER A 69 5.40 59.22 22.37
N GLY A 70 4.24 58.59 22.61
CA GLY A 70 2.93 59.24 22.71
C GLY A 70 2.07 59.27 21.45
N ALA A 71 1.16 58.30 21.31
CA ALA A 71 -0.11 58.49 20.62
C ALA A 71 -1.22 57.70 21.37
N PRO A 72 -2.48 58.15 21.36
CA PRO A 72 -3.56 57.62 22.19
C PRO A 72 -3.94 56.19 21.74
N ALA A 73 -4.30 55.37 22.73
CA ALA A 73 -4.74 54.00 22.53
C ALA A 73 -5.93 53.91 21.53
N ALA A 74 -5.68 53.34 20.38
CA ALA A 74 -6.74 52.88 19.48
C ALA A 74 -7.46 51.70 20.16
N ALA A 75 -8.80 51.72 20.14
CA ALA A 75 -9.65 50.64 20.63
C ALA A 75 -9.23 49.32 20.01
N ALA A 76 -9.08 48.26 20.83
CA ALA A 76 -8.79 46.91 20.38
C ALA A 76 -9.81 46.51 19.31
N PRO A 77 -9.37 45.90 18.18
CA PRO A 77 -10.29 45.29 17.24
C PRO A 77 -11.07 44.21 17.96
N ALA A 78 -12.43 44.25 17.80
CA ALA A 78 -13.26 43.13 18.28
C ALA A 78 -12.67 41.81 17.79
N GLU A 79 -12.48 40.88 18.71
CA GLU A 79 -12.09 39.49 18.36
C GLU A 79 -13.06 39.01 17.30
N ALA A 80 -12.55 38.85 16.07
CA ALA A 80 -13.27 38.14 15.04
C ALA A 80 -13.51 36.74 15.61
N THR A 81 -14.76 36.44 15.93
CA THR A 81 -15.17 35.08 16.32
C THR A 81 -14.68 34.14 15.24
N ALA A 82 -13.65 33.33 15.56
CA ALA A 82 -13.08 32.38 14.64
C ALA A 82 -14.24 31.50 14.12
N ARG A 83 -14.50 31.57 12.84
CA ARG A 83 -15.45 30.68 12.18
C ARG A 83 -15.02 29.28 12.51
N PRO A 84 -15.91 28.40 13.07
CA PRO A 84 -15.55 27.02 13.31
C PRO A 84 -14.94 26.44 12.03
N PRO A 85 -13.83 25.67 12.12
CA PRO A 85 -13.21 25.09 10.95
C PRO A 85 -14.29 24.34 10.17
N ALA A 86 -14.37 24.57 8.86
CA ALA A 86 -15.32 23.87 8.01
C ALA A 86 -15.16 22.37 8.25
N ALA A 87 -16.26 21.68 8.53
CA ALA A 87 -16.22 20.24 8.76
C ALA A 87 -15.50 19.57 7.57
N LEU A 88 -14.48 18.76 7.88
CA LEU A 88 -13.80 17.98 6.84
C LEU A 88 -14.82 17.01 6.27
N LEU A 89 -15.05 17.09 4.97
CA LEU A 89 -15.96 16.20 4.23
C LEU A 89 -15.18 15.44 3.17
N PRO A 90 -15.67 14.26 2.76
CA PRO A 90 -15.08 13.54 1.65
C PRO A 90 -15.08 14.40 0.38
N VAL A 91 -14.05 14.24 -0.45
CA VAL A 91 -13.94 14.99 -1.71
C VAL A 91 -15.17 14.72 -2.60
N GLY A 92 -15.83 15.81 -3.04
CA GLY A 92 -17.06 15.74 -3.84
C GLY A 92 -18.33 15.43 -3.03
N ARG A 93 -18.31 15.47 -1.69
CA ARG A 93 -19.46 15.27 -0.80
C ARG A 93 -19.79 16.53 -0.04
N THR A 94 -21.09 16.72 0.30
CA THR A 94 -21.57 17.99 0.87
C THR A 94 -22.16 17.87 2.27
N THR A 95 -22.74 16.73 2.65
CA THR A 95 -23.44 16.56 3.96
C THR A 95 -23.51 15.08 4.35
N GLY A 96 -23.87 14.83 5.62
CA GLY A 96 -24.26 13.50 6.11
C GLY A 96 -23.08 12.61 6.53
N TRP A 97 -21.86 13.15 6.62
CA TRP A 97 -20.67 12.41 6.94
C TRP A 97 -20.05 12.86 8.27
N ASN A 98 -19.81 11.92 9.18
CA ASN A 98 -19.14 12.12 10.45
C ASN A 98 -17.72 11.58 10.33
N LEU A 99 -16.70 12.41 10.54
CA LEU A 99 -15.31 11.99 10.54
C LEU A 99 -15.04 11.11 11.77
N VAL A 100 -14.64 9.85 11.54
CA VAL A 100 -14.39 8.85 12.60
C VAL A 100 -12.92 8.49 12.74
N PHE A 101 -12.11 8.74 11.72
CA PHE A 101 -10.67 8.55 11.75
C PHE A 101 -9.98 9.51 10.79
N GLN A 102 -8.82 10.02 11.20
CA GLN A 102 -7.95 10.80 10.33
C GLN A 102 -6.50 10.71 10.76
N ASP A 103 -5.61 10.87 9.79
CA ASP A 103 -4.23 11.24 10.01
C ASP A 103 -3.77 12.18 8.90
N GLU A 104 -3.33 13.36 9.28
CA GLU A 104 -2.79 14.41 8.40
C GLU A 104 -1.24 14.36 8.40
N PHE A 105 -0.66 13.39 9.07
CA PHE A 105 0.78 13.18 9.20
C PHE A 105 1.57 14.45 9.56
N ALA A 106 0.93 15.36 10.30
CA ALA A 106 1.51 16.65 10.68
C ALA A 106 2.60 16.56 11.75
N GLY A 107 2.83 15.36 12.32
CA GLY A 107 3.85 15.13 13.34
C GLY A 107 5.27 15.03 12.78
N ALA A 108 6.24 14.82 13.69
CA ALA A 108 7.62 14.56 13.32
C ALA A 108 7.96 13.05 13.30
N ALA A 109 6.98 12.19 13.58
CA ALA A 109 7.12 10.73 13.59
C ALA A 109 5.75 10.08 13.41
N LEU A 110 5.74 8.82 12.97
CA LEU A 110 4.53 8.01 12.84
C LEU A 110 3.83 7.86 14.20
N ASP A 111 2.54 8.17 14.25
CA ASP A 111 1.69 7.93 15.42
C ASP A 111 1.50 6.42 15.63
N ARG A 112 2.26 5.87 16.58
CA ARG A 112 2.22 4.44 16.90
C ARG A 112 0.93 4.01 17.61
N GLY A 113 0.10 4.95 18.05
CA GLY A 113 -1.25 4.70 18.54
C GLY A 113 -2.25 4.43 17.42
N LYS A 114 -1.95 4.91 16.21
CA LYS A 114 -2.78 4.71 15.00
C LYS A 114 -2.22 3.63 14.08
N TRP A 115 -0.89 3.49 13.98
CA TRP A 115 -0.24 2.72 12.93
C TRP A 115 0.77 1.69 13.45
N THR A 116 0.71 0.50 12.90
CA THR A 116 1.79 -0.48 12.92
C THR A 116 2.55 -0.44 11.59
N THR A 117 3.82 -0.84 11.61
CA THR A 117 4.69 -0.91 10.41
C THR A 117 4.86 -2.34 9.92
N CYS A 118 3.89 -3.18 10.20
CA CYS A 118 3.79 -4.55 9.74
C CYS A 118 2.31 -4.94 9.67
N TYR A 119 2.00 -6.05 9.06
CA TYR A 119 0.64 -6.59 9.06
C TYR A 119 0.15 -6.82 10.48
N PRO A 120 -1.11 -6.45 10.82
CA PRO A 120 -1.67 -6.64 12.16
C PRO A 120 -1.70 -8.09 12.63
N TRP A 121 -1.83 -9.03 11.69
CA TRP A 121 -1.81 -10.47 11.93
C TRP A 121 -0.42 -11.09 11.91
N PHE A 122 0.61 -10.28 11.97
CA PHE A 122 2.00 -10.69 11.92
C PHE A 122 2.37 -11.66 13.05
N GLU A 123 2.97 -12.77 12.64
CA GLU A 123 3.64 -13.68 13.54
C GLU A 123 5.14 -13.36 13.56
N PRO A 124 5.75 -13.11 14.74
CA PRO A 124 7.17 -12.72 14.82
C PRO A 124 8.15 -13.66 14.10
N ALA A 125 7.80 -14.94 14.00
CA ALA A 125 8.62 -15.92 13.31
C ALA A 125 8.54 -15.85 11.77
N LYS A 126 7.43 -15.31 11.23
CA LYS A 126 7.20 -15.23 9.78
C LYS A 126 7.71 -13.92 9.17
N GLY A 127 7.94 -12.90 10.01
CA GLY A 127 8.46 -11.61 9.56
C GLY A 127 7.40 -10.75 8.87
N CYS A 128 7.85 -9.66 8.28
CA CYS A 128 6.99 -8.63 7.72
C CYS A 128 7.15 -8.54 6.22
N THR A 129 6.57 -9.52 5.52
CA THR A 129 6.44 -9.58 4.05
C THR A 129 5.22 -10.40 3.69
N SER A 130 4.72 -10.28 2.46
CA SER A 130 3.62 -11.10 1.96
C SER A 130 4.17 -12.38 1.35
N VAL A 131 4.26 -13.43 2.15
CA VAL A 131 4.73 -14.75 1.69
C VAL A 131 3.75 -15.33 0.67
N GLY A 132 4.24 -15.70 -0.50
CA GLY A 132 3.45 -16.35 -1.56
C GLY A 132 2.82 -15.39 -2.58
N ASN A 133 3.16 -14.09 -2.52
CA ASN A 133 2.69 -13.07 -3.47
C ASN A 133 3.80 -12.59 -4.42
N ASP A 134 4.88 -13.36 -4.57
CA ASP A 134 6.07 -13.05 -5.39
C ASP A 134 6.68 -11.66 -5.10
N GLU A 135 6.55 -11.21 -3.84
CA GLU A 135 7.10 -9.96 -3.37
C GLU A 135 8.58 -10.11 -3.03
N LEU A 136 9.40 -9.17 -3.50
CA LEU A 136 10.86 -9.22 -3.40
C LEU A 136 11.43 -8.41 -2.23
N GLN A 137 10.57 -7.66 -1.50
CA GLN A 137 10.99 -6.82 -0.39
C GLN A 137 10.71 -7.45 0.97
N TRP A 138 11.46 -6.97 1.95
CA TRP A 138 11.16 -7.09 3.38
C TRP A 138 10.76 -5.73 3.93
N TYR A 139 9.62 -5.64 4.63
CA TYR A 139 9.17 -4.39 5.23
C TYR A 139 9.91 -4.09 6.53
N LEU A 140 10.39 -2.86 6.68
CA LEU A 140 11.15 -2.40 7.82
C LEU A 140 10.64 -1.05 8.32
N PRO A 141 10.54 -0.85 9.66
CA PRO A 141 10.07 0.41 10.23
C PRO A 141 10.88 1.64 9.78
N ARG A 142 12.16 1.48 9.47
CA ARG A 142 13.03 2.59 9.01
C ARG A 142 12.72 3.06 7.59
N GLN A 143 11.95 2.31 6.83
CA GLN A 143 11.46 2.67 5.49
C GLN A 143 10.13 3.43 5.56
N VAL A 144 9.67 3.75 6.78
CA VAL A 144 8.47 4.53 7.06
C VAL A 144 8.90 5.82 7.73
N GLN A 145 8.63 6.96 7.11
CA GLN A 145 9.00 8.27 7.62
C GLN A 145 7.79 9.21 7.60
N VAL A 146 7.63 10.01 8.66
CA VAL A 146 6.69 11.14 8.69
C VAL A 146 7.51 12.41 8.79
N ALA A 147 7.37 13.27 7.80
CA ALA A 147 8.06 14.56 7.73
C ALA A 147 7.29 15.50 6.79
N ASN A 148 7.42 16.81 7.01
CA ASN A 148 6.84 17.86 6.14
C ASN A 148 5.33 17.74 5.92
N GLY A 149 4.59 17.17 6.87
CA GLY A 149 3.15 16.98 6.77
C GLY A 149 2.73 15.82 5.87
N GLN A 150 3.58 14.80 5.69
CA GLN A 150 3.26 13.61 4.90
C GLN A 150 3.91 12.36 5.49
N LEU A 151 3.34 11.21 5.15
CA LEU A 151 3.92 9.89 5.36
C LEU A 151 4.61 9.45 4.07
N ASP A 152 5.87 9.03 4.19
CA ASP A 152 6.65 8.45 3.12
C ASP A 152 6.92 6.97 3.41
N LEU A 153 6.50 6.11 2.49
CA LEU A 153 6.92 4.72 2.42
C LEU A 153 7.95 4.59 1.31
N SER A 154 9.19 4.24 1.68
CA SER A 154 10.30 4.16 0.72
C SER A 154 10.69 2.73 0.44
N VAL A 155 11.04 2.43 -0.81
CA VAL A 155 11.63 1.15 -1.21
C VAL A 155 12.98 1.39 -1.88
N GLN A 156 13.95 0.52 -1.58
CA GLN A 156 15.28 0.60 -2.19
C GLN A 156 15.92 -0.80 -2.30
N PRO A 157 16.84 -0.98 -3.27
CA PRO A 157 17.69 -2.16 -3.32
C PRO A 157 18.55 -2.22 -2.06
N GLN A 158 18.34 -3.24 -1.27
CA GLN A 158 19.17 -3.56 -0.11
C GLN A 158 18.95 -5.02 0.26
N ARG A 159 19.99 -5.81 0.16
CA ARG A 159 19.93 -7.21 0.56
C ARG A 159 19.69 -7.32 2.07
N TYR A 160 18.65 -8.06 2.44
CA TYR A 160 18.22 -8.21 3.83
C TYR A 160 17.84 -9.65 4.13
N LYS A 161 18.33 -10.21 5.24
CA LYS A 161 17.92 -11.53 5.72
C LYS A 161 16.71 -11.37 6.63
N GLY A 162 15.55 -11.85 6.19
CA GLY A 162 14.33 -11.86 6.96
C GLY A 162 14.38 -12.77 8.19
N THR A 163 13.46 -12.58 9.12
CA THR A 163 13.33 -13.46 10.30
C THR A 163 12.83 -14.85 9.96
N ASP A 164 12.27 -15.05 8.78
CA ASP A 164 11.92 -16.33 8.16
C ASP A 164 13.14 -17.10 7.61
N GLY A 165 14.34 -16.49 7.69
CA GLY A 165 15.59 -17.04 7.22
C GLY A 165 15.85 -16.87 5.72
N GLN A 166 14.90 -16.32 4.95
CA GLN A 166 15.06 -16.01 3.53
C GLN A 166 15.85 -14.72 3.33
N THR A 167 16.36 -14.52 2.13
CA THR A 167 17.07 -13.30 1.75
C THR A 167 16.27 -12.56 0.70
N TYR A 168 16.03 -11.28 0.94
CA TYR A 168 15.29 -10.36 0.09
C TYR A 168 16.25 -9.35 -0.52
N ASP A 169 16.02 -8.98 -1.78
CA ASP A 169 16.91 -8.05 -2.47
C ASP A 169 16.52 -6.58 -2.28
N TYR A 170 15.32 -6.35 -1.68
CA TYR A 170 14.79 -5.01 -1.40
C TYR A 170 14.34 -4.89 0.05
N VAL A 171 14.39 -3.67 0.57
CA VAL A 171 13.71 -3.27 1.80
C VAL A 171 12.69 -2.20 1.49
N SER A 172 11.53 -2.26 2.14
CA SER A 172 10.41 -1.34 1.88
C SER A 172 9.68 -0.94 3.14
N GLY A 173 8.76 0.05 3.01
CA GLY A 173 7.87 0.52 4.06
C GLY A 173 6.42 0.05 3.85
N MET A 174 5.72 -0.16 4.96
CA MET A 174 4.27 -0.32 5.02
C MET A 174 3.72 0.22 6.33
N VAL A 175 2.44 0.58 6.33
CA VAL A 175 1.68 0.87 7.56
C VAL A 175 0.29 0.24 7.50
N ALA A 176 -0.23 -0.12 8.67
CA ALA A 176 -1.59 -0.62 8.84
C ALA A 176 -2.25 0.01 10.06
N SER A 177 -3.55 0.34 9.97
CA SER A 177 -4.32 0.94 11.07
C SER A 177 -4.80 -0.07 12.12
N GLY A 178 -4.61 -1.36 11.88
CA GLY A 178 -5.05 -2.42 12.76
C GLY A 178 -4.23 -2.54 14.05
N ALA A 179 -4.79 -3.23 15.03
CA ALA A 179 -4.09 -3.58 16.24
C ALA A 179 -2.89 -4.48 15.92
N GLY A 180 -1.72 -4.11 16.43
CA GLY A 180 -0.50 -4.92 16.30
C GLY A 180 0.15 -5.13 17.67
N PRO A 181 1.17 -6.00 17.76
CA PRO A 181 1.85 -6.28 19.02
C PRO A 181 2.42 -5.06 19.74
N ALA A 182 2.69 -3.97 18.99
CA ALA A 182 3.27 -2.73 19.50
C ALA A 182 2.30 -1.53 19.49
N THR A 183 1.04 -1.75 19.08
CA THR A 183 0.00 -0.71 19.01
C THR A 183 -1.13 -1.03 19.97
N GLY A 184 -1.92 -0.03 20.35
CA GLY A 184 -3.17 -0.22 21.08
C GLY A 184 -4.22 -0.99 20.25
N PRO A 185 -5.52 -0.79 20.52
CA PRO A 185 -6.60 -1.54 19.87
C PRO A 185 -6.68 -1.31 18.35
N GLY A 186 -5.92 -0.32 17.81
CA GLY A 186 -5.93 0.01 16.40
C GLY A 186 -7.28 0.60 15.94
N PHE A 187 -7.36 0.92 14.65
CA PHE A 187 -8.58 1.38 14.00
C PHE A 187 -9.03 0.40 12.93
N ALA A 188 -10.29 0.01 12.99
CA ALA A 188 -10.98 -0.73 11.94
C ALA A 188 -12.39 -0.17 11.78
N PHE A 189 -12.94 -0.22 10.59
CA PHE A 189 -14.28 0.26 10.31
C PHE A 189 -15.04 -0.73 9.42
N GLN A 190 -16.36 -0.66 9.50
CA GLN A 190 -17.27 -1.40 8.63
C GLN A 190 -18.28 -0.42 8.08
N TYR A 191 -18.31 -0.31 6.75
CA TYR A 191 -19.08 0.67 5.99
C TYR A 191 -18.66 2.14 6.25
N GLY A 192 -18.90 2.97 5.31
CA GLY A 192 -18.55 4.38 5.35
C GLY A 192 -17.81 4.82 4.09
N TYR A 193 -17.08 5.90 4.18
CA TYR A 193 -16.25 6.43 3.12
C TYR A 193 -14.82 6.57 3.63
N ALA A 194 -13.86 5.97 2.94
CA ALA A 194 -12.45 6.15 3.21
C ALA A 194 -11.77 6.82 2.02
N GLU A 195 -10.89 7.80 2.26
CA GLU A 195 -10.05 8.39 1.21
C GLU A 195 -8.65 8.70 1.72
N ALA A 196 -7.72 8.72 0.80
CA ALA A 196 -6.37 9.20 1.02
C ALA A 196 -5.89 10.02 -0.18
N ARG A 197 -5.06 11.03 0.08
CA ARG A 197 -4.38 11.80 -0.95
C ARG A 197 -2.98 11.28 -1.11
N LEU A 198 -2.68 10.72 -2.28
CA LEU A 198 -1.46 10.00 -2.56
C LEU A 198 -0.71 10.62 -3.74
N LYS A 199 0.62 10.51 -3.69
CA LYS A 199 1.50 10.63 -4.86
C LYS A 199 2.19 9.28 -5.06
N ILE A 200 1.86 8.64 -6.18
CA ILE A 200 2.21 7.24 -6.46
C ILE A 200 3.56 7.19 -7.20
N PRO A 201 4.56 6.39 -6.76
CA PRO A 201 5.83 6.30 -7.48
C PRO A 201 5.67 5.66 -8.86
N ALA A 202 6.47 6.07 -9.83
CA ALA A 202 6.57 5.43 -11.14
C ALA A 202 7.55 4.24 -11.12
N GLY A 203 7.58 3.50 -12.22
CA GLY A 203 8.57 2.48 -12.53
C GLY A 203 8.03 1.05 -12.51
N SER A 204 8.61 0.20 -13.34
CA SER A 204 8.26 -1.22 -13.45
C SER A 204 8.53 -1.96 -12.14
N GLY A 205 7.71 -2.96 -11.84
CA GLY A 205 7.85 -3.78 -10.63
C GLY A 205 7.51 -3.10 -9.30
N VAL A 206 7.40 -1.76 -9.27
CA VAL A 206 6.98 -1.03 -8.06
C VAL A 206 5.47 -1.11 -7.92
N CYS A 207 4.99 -1.65 -6.79
CA CYS A 207 3.58 -1.94 -6.52
C CYS A 207 3.10 -1.20 -5.25
N PRO A 208 2.78 0.10 -5.37
CA PRO A 208 2.13 0.85 -4.30
C PRO A 208 0.67 0.45 -4.18
N ALA A 209 0.15 0.33 -2.95
CA ALA A 209 -1.26 0.05 -2.71
C ALA A 209 -1.81 0.81 -1.51
N PHE A 210 -3.06 1.28 -1.66
CA PHE A 210 -3.97 1.73 -0.62
C PHE A 210 -5.17 0.78 -0.62
N TRP A 211 -5.33 0.01 0.44
CA TRP A 211 -6.24 -1.11 0.47
C TRP A 211 -6.80 -1.42 1.84
N LEU A 212 -7.82 -2.29 1.89
CA LEU A 212 -8.50 -2.73 3.10
C LEU A 212 -8.43 -4.24 3.24
N ASN A 213 -8.18 -4.73 4.48
CA ASN A 213 -8.22 -6.14 4.83
C ASN A 213 -8.98 -6.35 6.15
N PRO A 214 -9.65 -7.50 6.37
CA PRO A 214 -10.29 -7.80 7.63
C PRO A 214 -9.38 -7.63 8.84
N ALA A 215 -9.90 -6.98 9.88
CA ALA A 215 -9.15 -6.72 11.10
C ALA A 215 -8.69 -8.00 11.83
N ASN A 216 -9.36 -9.13 11.59
CA ASN A 216 -8.98 -10.43 12.12
C ASN A 216 -7.92 -11.17 11.29
N GLY A 217 -7.43 -10.55 10.20
CA GLY A 217 -6.41 -11.13 9.32
C GLY A 217 -6.90 -12.25 8.40
N SER A 218 -8.22 -12.50 8.32
CA SER A 218 -8.75 -13.44 7.32
C SER A 218 -8.56 -12.91 5.90
N TRP A 219 -8.45 -13.81 4.92
CA TRP A 219 -8.38 -13.48 3.50
C TRP A 219 -9.03 -14.58 2.66
N PRO A 220 -9.84 -14.29 1.64
CA PRO A 220 -10.49 -13.01 1.42
C PRO A 220 -11.52 -12.70 2.51
N PRO A 221 -12.14 -11.51 2.53
CA PRO A 221 -12.19 -10.47 1.50
C PRO A 221 -11.02 -9.48 1.57
N GLU A 222 -10.81 -8.73 0.45
CA GLU A 222 -9.88 -7.61 0.36
C GLU A 222 -10.46 -6.56 -0.58
N VAL A 223 -10.17 -5.29 -0.35
CA VAL A 223 -10.61 -4.19 -1.23
C VAL A 223 -9.43 -3.28 -1.53
N ASP A 224 -8.97 -3.27 -2.78
CA ASP A 224 -7.91 -2.39 -3.24
C ASP A 224 -8.53 -1.11 -3.77
N ILE A 225 -8.31 -0.02 -3.03
CA ILE A 225 -8.85 1.30 -3.36
C ILE A 225 -8.05 1.91 -4.50
N ALA A 226 -6.73 1.80 -4.41
CA ALA A 226 -5.80 2.20 -5.46
C ALA A 226 -4.58 1.29 -5.39
N GLU A 227 -4.37 0.49 -6.43
CA GLU A 227 -3.20 -0.36 -6.57
C GLU A 227 -2.57 -0.15 -7.95
N ARG A 228 -1.24 -0.24 -8.01
CA ARG A 228 -0.52 -0.37 -9.26
C ARG A 228 0.26 -1.67 -9.26
N VAL A 229 -0.24 -2.65 -10.01
CA VAL A 229 0.32 -4.00 -10.06
C VAL A 229 1.53 -4.04 -10.98
N GLY A 230 2.69 -3.58 -10.48
CA GLY A 230 3.98 -3.72 -11.16
C GLY A 230 4.10 -3.13 -12.58
N ASN A 231 3.02 -2.59 -13.13
CA ASN A 231 2.97 -2.04 -14.48
C ASN A 231 3.84 -0.76 -14.57
N PRO A 232 4.68 -0.58 -15.61
CA PRO A 232 5.45 0.65 -15.82
C PRO A 232 4.58 1.88 -16.06
N ASP A 233 3.32 1.70 -16.53
CA ASP A 233 2.41 2.79 -16.85
C ASP A 233 1.96 3.53 -15.57
N SER A 234 2.56 4.69 -15.29
CA SER A 234 2.24 5.52 -14.12
C SER A 234 0.83 6.14 -14.17
N ASN A 235 0.12 6.01 -15.28
CA ASN A 235 -1.23 6.52 -15.50
C ASN A 235 -2.34 5.47 -15.30
N LYS A 236 -2.03 4.26 -14.86
CA LYS A 236 -3.01 3.20 -14.59
C LYS A 236 -3.12 2.89 -13.11
N ILE A 237 -4.35 2.86 -12.60
CA ILE A 237 -4.70 2.46 -11.24
C ILE A 237 -5.71 1.33 -11.32
N GLU A 238 -5.41 0.23 -10.64
CA GLU A 238 -6.30 -0.90 -10.45
C GLU A 238 -7.20 -0.66 -9.22
N MET A 239 -8.45 -1.06 -9.36
CA MET A 239 -9.48 -1.05 -8.32
C MET A 239 -10.02 -2.46 -8.23
N ILE A 240 -9.79 -3.16 -7.10
CA ILE A 240 -10.04 -4.60 -7.01
C ILE A 240 -10.91 -4.88 -5.78
N VAL A 241 -11.72 -5.91 -5.86
CA VAL A 241 -12.34 -6.57 -4.72
C VAL A 241 -12.11 -8.06 -4.84
N HIS A 242 -11.51 -8.66 -3.80
CA HIS A 242 -11.36 -10.11 -3.65
C HIS A 242 -12.44 -10.66 -2.72
N TYR A 243 -13.04 -11.79 -3.07
CA TYR A 243 -14.15 -12.38 -2.32
C TYR A 243 -14.12 -13.92 -2.38
N LEU A 244 -14.84 -14.54 -1.45
CA LEU A 244 -15.13 -15.98 -1.52
C LEU A 244 -16.38 -16.22 -2.36
N LEU A 245 -16.33 -17.27 -3.19
CA LEU A 245 -17.50 -17.76 -3.89
C LEU A 245 -18.38 -18.57 -2.93
N PRO A 246 -19.74 -18.59 -3.11
CA PRO A 246 -20.65 -19.36 -2.25
C PRO A 246 -20.32 -20.85 -2.16
N GLN A 247 -19.77 -21.43 -3.22
CA GLN A 247 -19.34 -22.83 -3.30
C GLN A 247 -17.92 -23.06 -2.73
N GLY A 248 -17.30 -22.02 -2.21
CA GLY A 248 -15.88 -22.02 -1.79
C GLY A 248 -14.94 -21.63 -2.94
N GLY A 249 -13.74 -21.24 -2.59
CA GLY A 249 -12.72 -20.74 -3.51
C GLY A 249 -12.69 -19.21 -3.60
N HIS A 250 -11.53 -18.69 -3.94
CA HIS A 250 -11.29 -17.25 -4.14
C HIS A 250 -11.66 -16.85 -5.56
N ASP A 251 -12.25 -15.65 -5.70
CA ASP A 251 -12.46 -14.95 -6.96
C ASP A 251 -12.30 -13.44 -6.74
N PHE A 252 -12.20 -12.68 -7.80
CA PHE A 252 -12.02 -11.23 -7.70
C PHE A 252 -12.70 -10.49 -8.85
N ASN A 253 -12.94 -9.20 -8.66
CA ASN A 253 -13.38 -8.29 -9.71
C ASN A 253 -12.43 -7.10 -9.78
N SER A 254 -11.68 -7.01 -10.85
CA SER A 254 -10.74 -5.91 -11.13
C SER A 254 -11.24 -5.02 -12.25
N THR A 255 -10.91 -3.74 -12.16
CA THR A 255 -11.06 -2.74 -13.22
C THR A 255 -9.94 -1.74 -13.08
N HIS A 256 -9.28 -1.38 -14.16
CA HIS A 256 -8.32 -0.29 -14.15
C HIS A 256 -8.91 1.02 -14.68
N PHE A 257 -8.42 2.13 -14.16
CA PHE A 257 -8.66 3.46 -14.71
C PHE A 257 -7.35 3.99 -15.29
N THR A 258 -7.39 4.41 -16.56
CA THR A 258 -6.29 5.13 -17.21
C THR A 258 -6.58 6.63 -17.12
N GLY A 259 -5.74 7.33 -16.38
CA GLY A 259 -5.88 8.75 -16.06
C GLY A 259 -4.66 9.56 -16.43
N PRO A 260 -4.35 10.62 -15.66
CA PRO A 260 -3.09 11.35 -15.77
C PRO A 260 -1.92 10.49 -15.29
N ASP A 261 -0.71 11.02 -15.37
CA ASP A 261 0.45 10.44 -14.70
C ASP A 261 0.32 10.66 -13.18
N PHE A 262 -0.07 9.60 -12.45
CA PHE A 262 -0.27 9.64 -11.00
C PHE A 262 1.04 9.77 -10.21
N SER A 263 2.19 9.72 -10.89
CA SER A 263 3.50 9.99 -10.28
C SER A 263 3.91 11.46 -10.36
N ALA A 264 3.25 12.23 -11.22
CA ALA A 264 3.58 13.64 -11.42
C ALA A 264 3.01 14.54 -10.32
N ASP A 265 1.81 14.23 -9.80
CA ASP A 265 1.11 15.07 -8.83
C ASP A 265 0.33 14.22 -7.80
N TRP A 266 -0.30 14.91 -6.86
CA TRP A 266 -1.14 14.36 -5.82
C TRP A 266 -2.57 14.13 -6.31
N HIS A 267 -3.12 12.94 -6.01
CA HIS A 267 -4.49 12.57 -6.35
C HIS A 267 -5.21 11.99 -5.13
N VAL A 268 -6.54 12.15 -5.08
CA VAL A 268 -7.38 11.61 -4.02
C VAL A 268 -8.04 10.32 -4.49
N PHE A 269 -7.76 9.23 -3.78
CA PHE A 269 -8.36 7.92 -4.01
C PHE A 269 -9.33 7.61 -2.88
N GLY A 270 -10.54 7.17 -3.20
CA GLY A 270 -11.56 6.91 -2.20
C GLY A 270 -12.44 5.73 -2.52
N ILE A 271 -13.05 5.18 -1.48
CA ILE A 271 -14.04 4.11 -1.51
C ILE A 271 -15.26 4.47 -0.67
N GLU A 272 -16.43 4.39 -1.23
CA GLU A 272 -17.69 4.36 -0.50
C GLU A 272 -18.13 2.91 -0.36
N TRP A 273 -18.19 2.44 0.85
CA TRP A 273 -18.53 1.07 1.19
C TRP A 273 -19.83 1.04 1.98
N THR A 274 -20.84 0.40 1.42
CA THR A 274 -22.15 0.19 2.02
C THR A 274 -22.45 -1.31 2.13
N PRO A 275 -23.51 -1.72 2.83
CA PRO A 275 -23.94 -3.13 2.81
C PRO A 275 -24.25 -3.67 1.42
N ASN A 276 -24.53 -2.79 0.44
CA ASN A 276 -25.04 -3.17 -0.87
C ASN A 276 -24.12 -2.79 -2.04
N SER A 277 -23.03 -2.05 -1.78
CA SER A 277 -22.15 -1.59 -2.85
C SER A 277 -20.76 -1.21 -2.36
N LEU A 278 -19.79 -1.36 -3.26
CA LEU A 278 -18.49 -0.71 -3.20
C LEU A 278 -18.39 0.25 -4.38
N VAL A 279 -18.01 1.51 -4.14
CA VAL A 279 -17.89 2.53 -5.19
C VAL A 279 -16.54 3.22 -5.05
N TRP A 280 -15.70 3.12 -6.07
CA TRP A 280 -14.37 3.73 -6.10
C TRP A 280 -14.41 5.11 -6.74
N TYR A 281 -13.64 6.02 -6.17
CA TYR A 281 -13.52 7.40 -6.64
C TYR A 281 -12.05 7.77 -6.84
N ILE A 282 -11.78 8.52 -7.91
CA ILE A 282 -10.50 9.20 -8.09
C ILE A 282 -10.82 10.68 -8.30
N ASP A 283 -10.23 11.54 -7.45
CA ASP A 283 -10.46 12.98 -7.42
C ASP A 283 -11.97 13.34 -7.32
N GLY A 284 -12.70 12.60 -6.49
CA GLY A 284 -14.14 12.75 -6.26
C GLY A 284 -15.05 12.24 -7.38
N VAL A 285 -14.49 11.71 -8.46
CA VAL A 285 -15.25 11.17 -9.60
C VAL A 285 -15.34 9.65 -9.50
N GLU A 286 -16.58 9.11 -9.58
CA GLU A 286 -16.81 7.67 -9.60
C GLU A 286 -16.09 7.02 -10.80
N ARG A 287 -15.32 5.96 -10.54
CA ARG A 287 -14.57 5.20 -11.56
C ARG A 287 -15.00 3.75 -11.67
N LYS A 288 -15.49 3.18 -10.56
CA LYS A 288 -15.95 1.80 -10.51
C LYS A 288 -17.09 1.66 -9.51
N ARG A 289 -18.06 0.79 -9.81
CA ARG A 289 -19.12 0.37 -8.90
C ARG A 289 -19.28 -1.14 -8.93
N PHE A 290 -19.38 -1.75 -7.75
CA PHE A 290 -19.59 -3.18 -7.57
C PHE A 290 -20.77 -3.41 -6.63
N THR A 291 -21.79 -4.15 -7.08
CA THR A 291 -23.08 -4.31 -6.39
C THR A 291 -23.54 -5.76 -6.13
N PRO A 292 -22.76 -6.82 -6.41
CA PRO A 292 -23.11 -8.17 -5.97
C PRO A 292 -23.04 -8.28 -4.45
N VAL A 293 -24.21 -8.20 -3.78
CA VAL A 293 -24.34 -8.06 -2.32
C VAL A 293 -23.70 -9.23 -1.57
N ASP A 294 -23.82 -10.44 -2.11
CA ASP A 294 -23.22 -11.67 -1.58
C ASP A 294 -21.68 -11.71 -1.62
N ARG A 295 -21.08 -10.70 -2.24
CA ARG A 295 -19.61 -10.55 -2.41
C ARG A 295 -19.06 -9.26 -1.81
N ILE A 296 -19.92 -8.44 -1.22
CA ILE A 296 -19.51 -7.25 -0.47
C ILE A 296 -18.91 -7.71 0.88
N PRO A 297 -17.78 -7.15 1.32
CA PRO A 297 -17.28 -7.41 2.67
C PRO A 297 -18.29 -6.95 3.75
N HIS A 298 -18.54 -7.80 4.75
CA HIS A 298 -19.43 -7.54 5.88
C HIS A 298 -18.71 -7.72 7.23
N THR A 299 -17.42 -7.44 7.28
CA THR A 299 -16.59 -7.55 8.48
C THR A 299 -15.77 -6.27 8.64
N PRO A 300 -15.47 -5.82 9.86
CA PRO A 300 -14.60 -4.67 10.06
C PRO A 300 -13.25 -4.86 9.37
N MET A 301 -12.79 -3.83 8.66
CA MET A 301 -11.54 -3.85 7.92
C MET A 301 -10.60 -2.74 8.39
N VAL A 302 -9.31 -3.01 8.32
CA VAL A 302 -8.21 -2.07 8.59
C VAL A 302 -7.73 -1.44 7.28
N ILE A 303 -7.13 -0.26 7.39
CA ILE A 303 -6.49 0.45 6.29
C ILE A 303 -5.03 0.02 6.20
N LEU A 304 -4.56 -0.24 4.99
CA LEU A 304 -3.15 -0.52 4.71
C LEU A 304 -2.63 0.39 3.61
N PHE A 305 -1.39 0.84 3.79
CA PHE A 305 -0.55 1.38 2.73
C PHE A 305 0.68 0.50 2.62
N THR A 306 0.94 -0.02 1.45
CA THR A 306 2.10 -0.87 1.16
C THR A 306 2.83 -0.36 -0.08
N LEU A 307 4.16 -0.53 -0.07
CA LEU A 307 4.98 -0.30 -1.25
C LEU A 307 5.77 -1.57 -1.54
N ALA A 308 5.14 -2.48 -2.29
CA ALA A 308 5.75 -3.75 -2.65
C ALA A 308 6.64 -3.64 -3.89
N ILE A 309 7.49 -4.65 -4.08
CA ILE A 309 8.22 -4.92 -5.32
C ILE A 309 7.80 -6.29 -5.82
N ARG A 310 7.28 -6.34 -7.05
CA ARG A 310 6.89 -7.57 -7.74
C ARG A 310 8.05 -8.09 -8.58
N GLY A 311 8.08 -9.43 -8.75
CA GLY A 311 9.09 -10.10 -9.56
C GLY A 311 8.74 -10.19 -11.05
N ASP A 312 7.45 -10.04 -11.41
CA ASP A 312 6.96 -10.14 -12.78
C ASP A 312 5.84 -9.10 -13.05
N PRO A 313 6.09 -8.05 -13.85
CA PRO A 313 7.43 -7.61 -14.25
C PRO A 313 8.24 -7.11 -13.05
N GLY A 314 9.53 -7.39 -13.03
CA GLY A 314 10.46 -6.88 -12.02
C GLY A 314 10.85 -5.42 -12.28
N PRO A 315 11.61 -4.81 -11.33
CA PRO A 315 12.18 -3.49 -11.51
C PRO A 315 13.18 -3.48 -12.68
N ASP A 316 13.09 -2.42 -13.48
CA ASP A 316 13.97 -2.14 -14.62
C ASP A 316 14.52 -0.70 -14.54
N GLU A 317 15.10 -0.20 -15.63
CA GLU A 317 15.69 1.14 -15.71
C GLU A 317 14.67 2.29 -15.58
N THR A 318 13.36 2.00 -15.61
CA THR A 318 12.32 3.02 -15.41
C THR A 318 12.16 3.39 -13.94
N VAL A 319 12.71 2.58 -13.01
CA VAL A 319 12.63 2.85 -11.57
C VAL A 319 13.80 3.68 -11.10
N THR A 320 13.51 4.82 -10.48
CA THR A 320 14.51 5.58 -9.73
C THR A 320 14.40 5.23 -8.25
N PHE A 321 15.46 4.63 -7.69
CA PHE A 321 15.53 4.31 -6.27
C PHE A 321 16.23 5.41 -5.45
N PRO A 322 15.80 5.68 -4.18
CA PRO A 322 14.63 5.10 -3.56
C PRO A 322 13.33 5.57 -4.21
N ALA A 323 12.41 4.64 -4.48
CA ALA A 323 11.06 5.00 -4.88
C ALA A 323 10.19 5.22 -3.64
N THR A 324 9.24 6.17 -3.70
CA THR A 324 8.46 6.58 -2.52
C THR A 324 6.99 6.69 -2.85
N LEU A 325 6.14 5.99 -2.10
CA LEU A 325 4.72 6.27 -1.99
C LEU A 325 4.54 7.34 -0.90
N ALA A 326 4.10 8.53 -1.30
CA ALA A 326 3.81 9.62 -0.37
C ALA A 326 2.30 9.71 -0.09
N VAL A 327 1.93 9.89 1.19
CA VAL A 327 0.55 10.03 1.67
C VAL A 327 0.44 11.35 2.40
N ASP A 328 -0.35 12.29 1.87
CA ASP A 328 -0.61 13.61 2.46
C ASP A 328 -1.56 13.48 3.66
N TYR A 329 -2.67 12.76 3.44
CA TYR A 329 -3.62 12.44 4.50
C TYR A 329 -4.38 11.14 4.22
N VAL A 330 -4.98 10.59 5.27
CA VAL A 330 -6.02 9.58 5.19
C VAL A 330 -7.17 9.93 6.13
N ARG A 331 -8.41 9.72 5.69
CA ARG A 331 -9.61 10.05 6.43
C ARG A 331 -10.69 9.01 6.22
N VAL A 332 -11.47 8.75 7.27
CA VAL A 332 -12.63 7.84 7.21
C VAL A 332 -13.83 8.53 7.83
N TRP A 333 -14.96 8.43 7.16
CA TRP A 333 -16.25 8.95 7.62
C TRP A 333 -17.30 7.85 7.65
N GLN A 334 -18.28 8.03 8.53
CA GLN A 334 -19.48 7.20 8.60
C GLN A 334 -20.72 8.11 8.67
N HIS A 335 -21.91 7.54 8.39
CA HIS A 335 -23.20 8.23 8.54
C HIS A 335 -23.71 8.22 9.98
#